data_79da20e0a3180ec52223520a87118295
#
_entry.id   79da20e0a3180ec52223520a87118295
#
_cell.length_a   1.000
_cell.length_b   1.000
_cell.length_c   1.000
_cell.angle_alpha   90.00
_cell.angle_beta   90.00
_cell.angle_gamma   90.00
#
_symmetry.space_group_name_H-M   'P 1'
#
loop_
_entity.id
_entity.type
_entity.pdbx_description
1 polymer ?
#
loop_
_entity_poly.entity_id
_entity_poly.type
_entity_poly.pdbx_seq_one_letter_code
_entity_poly.pdbx_strand_id
1 'polypeptide(L)'
;MEKILRRYIIASHHKLAYGLKDTVDFLTNGIKKIYDVNAYVEDGEKPIEEVVSELFASFDENDEVLVFADMMGGSVYQKFYPYMSDKVHVVCGINLPLTLALVLESEDTPLTQELVHQYVEDSKNQIVYVNEVNFAVDEDDE
;
A
#
# COMPACT_ATOMS: atom_id res chain seq x y z
N MET A 1 4.54 0.87 -28.62
CA MET A 1 4.92 0.10 -27.44
C MET A 1 4.08 0.56 -26.25
N GLU A 2 3.32 -0.37 -25.68
CA GLU A 2 2.46 -0.02 -24.55
C GLU A 2 3.30 0.24 -23.31
N LYS A 3 2.98 1.31 -22.62
CA LYS A 3 3.64 1.66 -21.38
C LYS A 3 3.06 0.81 -20.24
N ILE A 4 3.94 0.14 -19.50
CA ILE A 4 3.55 -0.58 -18.29
C ILE A 4 3.31 0.46 -17.20
N LEU A 5 2.11 0.44 -16.62
CA LEU A 5 1.76 1.33 -15.53
C LEU A 5 1.85 0.58 -14.21
N ARG A 6 2.19 1.31 -13.16
CA ARG A 6 2.15 0.78 -11.80
C ARG A 6 0.91 1.32 -11.11
N ARG A 7 0.11 0.40 -10.56
CA ARG A 7 -1.14 0.72 -9.89
C ARG A 7 -0.97 0.55 -8.39
N TYR A 8 -1.49 1.50 -7.65
CA TYR A 8 -1.40 1.52 -6.18
C TYR A 8 -2.80 1.45 -5.61
N ILE A 9 -3.06 0.42 -4.79
CA ILE A 9 -4.36 0.22 -4.14
C ILE A 9 -4.13 0.17 -2.64
N ILE A 10 -4.89 0.95 -1.89
CA ILE A 10 -4.93 0.85 -0.43
C ILE A 10 -6.31 0.30 -0.07
N ALA A 11 -6.35 -0.78 0.68
CA ALA A 11 -7.59 -1.46 1.02
C ALA A 11 -7.67 -1.69 2.53
N SER A 12 -8.80 -1.41 3.13
CA SER A 12 -8.96 -1.51 4.57
C SER A 12 -10.38 -1.81 4.98
N HIS A 13 -10.51 -2.24 6.23
CA HIS A 13 -11.77 -2.17 6.94
C HIS A 13 -12.07 -0.69 7.19
N HIS A 14 -13.31 -0.30 6.91
CA HIS A 14 -13.77 1.06 7.11
C HIS A 14 -12.87 2.09 6.38
N LYS A 15 -12.75 3.27 6.91
CA LYS A 15 -12.17 4.44 6.20
C LYS A 15 -10.67 4.61 6.34
N LEU A 16 -9.95 3.62 6.85
CA LEU A 16 -8.50 3.75 7.01
C LEU A 16 -7.81 3.96 5.65
N ALA A 17 -8.24 3.21 4.63
CA ALA A 17 -7.67 3.36 3.28
C ALA A 17 -7.85 4.77 2.76
N TYR A 18 -9.03 5.34 2.94
CA TYR A 18 -9.31 6.71 2.54
C TYR A 18 -8.37 7.70 3.24
N GLY A 19 -8.24 7.58 4.56
CA GLY A 19 -7.38 8.47 5.34
C GLY A 19 -5.91 8.34 4.99
N LEU A 20 -5.44 7.11 4.76
CA LEU A 20 -4.05 6.88 4.39
C LEU A 20 -3.75 7.46 3.00
N LYS A 21 -4.65 7.22 2.04
CA LYS A 21 -4.54 7.82 0.71
C LYS A 21 -4.49 9.33 0.79
N ASP A 22 -5.41 9.92 1.56
CA ASP A 22 -5.48 11.38 1.72
C ASP A 22 -4.15 11.93 2.26
N THR A 23 -3.58 11.27 3.24
CA THR A 23 -2.30 11.68 3.83
C THR A 23 -1.14 11.52 2.84
N VAL A 24 -1.07 10.39 2.14
CA VAL A 24 -0.03 10.17 1.13
C VAL A 24 -0.14 11.20 0.01
N ASP A 25 -1.35 11.47 -0.46
CA ASP A 25 -1.59 12.49 -1.48
C ASP A 25 -1.11 13.88 -1.00
N PHE A 26 -1.39 14.20 0.25
CA PHE A 26 -0.92 15.46 0.84
C PHE A 26 0.61 15.54 0.84
N LEU A 27 1.28 14.48 1.29
CA LEU A 27 2.73 14.47 1.42
C LEU A 27 3.45 14.42 0.07
N THR A 28 2.82 13.89 -0.96
CA THR A 28 3.43 13.72 -2.28
C THR A 28 2.88 14.67 -3.33
N ASN A 29 1.97 15.56 -2.97
CA ASN A 29 1.24 16.43 -3.91
C ASN A 29 0.50 15.63 -4.98
N GLY A 30 -0.03 14.45 -4.61
CA GLY A 30 -0.79 13.61 -5.51
C GLY A 30 0.00 13.10 -6.70
N ILE A 31 1.30 12.87 -6.53
CA ILE A 31 2.20 12.48 -7.62
C ILE A 31 1.79 11.18 -8.31
N LYS A 32 1.15 10.27 -7.59
CA LYS A 32 0.66 8.99 -8.12
C LYS A 32 -0.83 8.87 -7.85
N LYS A 33 -1.54 8.25 -8.79
CA LYS A 33 -2.93 7.91 -8.57
C LYS A 33 -3.02 6.70 -7.65
N ILE A 34 -3.73 6.86 -6.54
CA ILE A 34 -3.96 5.80 -5.57
C ILE A 34 -5.44 5.48 -5.54
N TYR A 35 -5.77 4.19 -5.63
CA TYR A 35 -7.14 3.69 -5.50
C TYR A 35 -7.35 3.26 -4.06
N ASP A 36 -8.45 3.71 -3.44
CA ASP A 36 -8.77 3.28 -2.09
C ASP A 36 -10.03 2.41 -2.08
N VAL A 37 -9.95 1.32 -1.34
CA VAL A 37 -11.06 0.38 -1.14
C VAL A 37 -11.37 0.34 0.34
N ASN A 38 -12.57 0.82 0.70
CA ASN A 38 -13.00 0.98 2.09
C ASN A 38 -14.17 0.02 2.34
N ALA A 39 -13.88 -1.10 2.99
CA ALA A 39 -14.86 -2.14 3.24
C ALA A 39 -15.71 -1.83 4.47
N TYR A 40 -16.97 -2.23 4.42
CA TYR A 40 -17.88 -2.19 5.57
C TYR A 40 -18.17 -0.78 6.10
N VAL A 41 -18.28 0.19 5.19
CA VAL A 41 -18.60 1.58 5.57
C VAL A 41 -20.10 1.78 5.71
N GLU A 42 -20.87 1.24 4.77
CA GLU A 42 -22.31 1.46 4.69
C GLU A 42 -23.08 0.15 4.47
N ASP A 43 -24.30 0.09 5.01
CA ASP A 43 -25.21 -1.01 4.70
C ASP A 43 -25.62 -0.90 3.23
N GLY A 44 -25.69 -2.07 2.55
CA GLY A 44 -26.10 -2.11 1.16
C GLY A 44 -25.05 -1.64 0.17
N GLU A 45 -23.82 -1.44 0.62
CA GLU A 45 -22.71 -1.14 -0.30
C GLU A 45 -22.42 -2.34 -1.20
N LYS A 46 -21.79 -2.06 -2.33
CA LYS A 46 -21.37 -3.09 -3.27
C LYS A 46 -20.40 -4.07 -2.57
N PRO A 47 -20.58 -5.39 -2.76
CA PRO A 47 -19.65 -6.36 -2.17
C PRO A 47 -18.20 -6.08 -2.55
N ILE A 48 -17.28 -6.28 -1.63
CA ILE A 48 -15.86 -5.98 -1.85
C ILE A 48 -15.30 -6.81 -3.00
N GLU A 49 -15.72 -8.07 -3.14
CA GLU A 49 -15.31 -8.93 -4.25
C GLU A 49 -15.60 -8.28 -5.60
N GLU A 50 -16.75 -7.64 -5.71
CA GLU A 50 -17.19 -6.99 -6.94
C GLU A 50 -16.38 -5.71 -7.19
N VAL A 51 -16.14 -4.93 -6.13
CA VAL A 51 -15.32 -3.71 -6.23
C VAL A 51 -13.91 -4.05 -6.69
N VAL A 52 -13.31 -5.09 -6.11
CA VAL A 52 -11.96 -5.54 -6.47
C VAL A 52 -11.94 -6.06 -7.91
N SER A 53 -12.92 -6.88 -8.29
CA SER A 53 -13.03 -7.42 -9.64
C SER A 53 -13.13 -6.31 -10.69
N GLU A 54 -13.98 -5.32 -10.44
CA GLU A 54 -14.14 -4.20 -11.36
C GLU A 54 -12.85 -3.37 -11.46
N LEU A 55 -12.16 -3.19 -10.34
CA LEU A 55 -10.92 -2.44 -10.30
C LEU A 55 -9.85 -3.12 -11.16
N PHE A 56 -9.62 -4.42 -10.96
CA PHE A 56 -8.64 -5.16 -11.75
C PHE A 56 -9.03 -5.25 -13.23
N ALA A 57 -10.33 -5.32 -13.52
CA ALA A 57 -10.80 -5.32 -14.92
C ALA A 57 -10.48 -4.01 -15.64
N SER A 58 -10.29 -2.92 -14.89
CA SER A 58 -9.94 -1.62 -15.47
C SER A 58 -8.43 -1.48 -15.76
N PHE A 59 -7.61 -2.38 -15.26
CA PHE A 59 -6.17 -2.37 -15.47
C PHE A 59 -5.79 -3.19 -16.68
N ASP A 60 -4.63 -2.87 -17.25
CA ASP A 60 -4.03 -3.70 -18.29
C ASP A 60 -3.42 -4.94 -17.64
N GLU A 61 -3.46 -6.09 -18.32
CA GLU A 61 -2.93 -7.35 -17.78
C GLU A 61 -1.42 -7.29 -17.52
N ASN A 62 -0.72 -6.36 -18.14
CA ASN A 62 0.72 -6.17 -17.97
C ASN A 62 1.07 -5.14 -16.91
N ASP A 63 0.09 -4.48 -16.33
CA ASP A 63 0.33 -3.49 -15.29
C ASP A 63 0.91 -4.16 -14.03
N GLU A 64 1.80 -3.43 -13.38
CA GLU A 64 2.27 -3.81 -12.06
C GLU A 64 1.28 -3.27 -11.03
N VAL A 65 0.98 -4.07 -9.99
CA VAL A 65 0.01 -3.67 -8.96
C VAL A 65 0.61 -3.89 -7.58
N LEU A 66 0.55 -2.83 -6.76
CA LEU A 66 0.84 -2.89 -5.33
C LEU A 66 -0.45 -2.69 -4.56
N VAL A 67 -0.78 -3.67 -3.74
CA VAL A 67 -1.93 -3.61 -2.84
C VAL A 67 -1.42 -3.50 -1.41
N PHE A 68 -1.86 -2.44 -0.73
CA PHE A 68 -1.56 -2.21 0.69
C PHE A 68 -2.82 -2.50 1.47
N ALA A 69 -2.84 -3.60 2.21
CA ALA A 69 -3.98 -4.01 3.02
C ALA A 69 -3.71 -3.77 4.50
N ASP A 70 -4.77 -3.51 5.26
CA ASP A 70 -4.65 -3.08 6.64
C ASP A 70 -4.12 -4.15 7.58
N MET A 71 -4.60 -5.41 7.47
CA MET A 71 -4.16 -6.42 8.42
C MET A 71 -4.19 -7.82 7.82
N MET A 72 -3.20 -8.62 8.22
CA MET A 72 -3.15 -10.04 7.88
C MET A 72 -4.22 -10.80 8.64
N GLY A 73 -4.84 -11.77 7.99
CA GLY A 73 -5.91 -12.55 8.60
C GLY A 73 -7.29 -11.91 8.52
N GLY A 74 -7.37 -10.66 8.07
CA GLY A 74 -8.63 -9.99 7.87
C GLY A 74 -9.29 -10.37 6.55
N SER A 75 -10.57 -10.09 6.42
CA SER A 75 -11.32 -10.44 5.21
C SER A 75 -10.94 -9.59 3.99
N VAL A 76 -10.37 -8.40 4.19
CA VAL A 76 -10.09 -7.48 3.10
C VAL A 76 -8.96 -7.99 2.21
N TYR A 77 -7.81 -8.38 2.79
CA TYR A 77 -6.69 -8.85 1.98
C TYR A 77 -7.04 -10.10 1.17
N GLN A 78 -7.93 -10.94 1.72
CA GLN A 78 -8.35 -12.19 1.06
C GLN A 78 -9.01 -11.95 -0.29
N LYS A 79 -9.61 -10.79 -0.47
CA LYS A 79 -10.25 -10.42 -1.74
C LYS A 79 -9.23 -10.18 -2.85
N PHE A 80 -8.00 -9.87 -2.48
CA PHE A 80 -6.90 -9.65 -3.42
C PHE A 80 -6.07 -10.90 -3.66
N TYR A 81 -6.17 -11.88 -2.77
CA TYR A 81 -5.38 -13.11 -2.85
C TYR A 81 -5.46 -13.80 -4.23
N PRO A 82 -6.66 -13.94 -4.85
CA PRO A 82 -6.76 -14.58 -6.17
C PRO A 82 -6.03 -13.85 -7.28
N TYR A 83 -5.69 -12.57 -7.10
CA TYR A 83 -5.03 -11.76 -8.12
C TYR A 83 -3.52 -11.73 -7.97
N MET A 84 -2.98 -12.31 -6.90
CA MET A 84 -1.53 -12.30 -6.64
C MET A 84 -0.79 -13.02 -7.75
N SER A 85 0.32 -12.42 -8.19
CA SER A 85 1.18 -12.96 -9.24
C SER A 85 2.56 -12.33 -9.11
N ASP A 86 3.43 -12.58 -10.08
CA ASP A 86 4.71 -11.90 -10.14
C ASP A 86 4.60 -10.40 -10.41
N LYS A 87 3.43 -9.95 -10.85
CA LYS A 87 3.14 -8.53 -11.13
C LYS A 87 2.21 -7.88 -10.12
N VAL A 88 1.51 -8.67 -9.31
CA VAL A 88 0.54 -8.19 -8.33
C VAL A 88 1.03 -8.60 -6.94
N HIS A 89 1.46 -7.60 -6.18
CA HIS A 89 2.03 -7.79 -4.86
C HIS A 89 1.10 -7.24 -3.79
N VAL A 90 0.86 -8.03 -2.75
CA VAL A 90 -0.03 -7.65 -1.64
C VAL A 90 0.80 -7.57 -0.37
N VAL A 91 0.74 -6.43 0.31
CA VAL A 91 1.40 -6.20 1.59
C VAL A 91 0.33 -5.93 2.64
N CYS A 92 0.39 -6.64 3.75
CA CYS A 92 -0.51 -6.45 4.89
C CYS A 92 0.23 -5.78 6.05
N GLY A 93 -0.52 -5.16 6.96
CA GLY A 93 0.07 -4.45 8.08
C GLY A 93 0.63 -3.11 7.69
N ILE A 94 -0.05 -2.44 6.79
CA ILE A 94 0.42 -1.17 6.21
C ILE A 94 0.59 -0.08 7.26
N ASN A 95 1.57 0.76 7.01
CA ASN A 95 1.79 1.98 7.76
C ASN A 95 2.17 3.10 6.80
N LEU A 96 2.18 4.31 7.28
CA LEU A 96 2.50 5.47 6.45
C LEU A 96 3.92 5.41 5.87
N PRO A 97 4.97 5.10 6.64
CA PRO A 97 6.32 5.04 6.09
C PRO A 97 6.46 4.06 4.92
N LEU A 98 5.93 2.86 5.05
CA LEU A 98 6.00 1.85 3.98
C LEU A 98 5.26 2.30 2.73
N THR A 99 4.03 2.77 2.91
CA THR A 99 3.20 3.20 1.78
C THR A 99 3.85 4.35 1.04
N LEU A 100 4.31 5.34 1.79
CA LEU A 100 4.97 6.52 1.24
C LEU A 100 6.22 6.14 0.45
N ALA A 101 7.07 5.28 1.03
CA ALA A 101 8.32 4.85 0.40
C ALA A 101 8.06 4.13 -0.93
N LEU A 102 7.10 3.21 -0.96
CA LEU A 102 6.79 2.47 -2.19
C LEU A 102 6.12 3.34 -3.25
N VAL A 103 5.26 4.27 -2.84
CA VAL A 103 4.63 5.20 -3.78
C VAL A 103 5.68 6.12 -4.43
N LEU A 104 6.71 6.48 -3.68
CA LEU A 104 7.78 7.35 -4.17
C LEU A 104 8.87 6.60 -4.93
N GLU A 105 8.86 5.26 -4.91
CA GLU A 105 9.84 4.47 -5.66
C GLU A 105 9.72 4.73 -7.15
N SER A 106 10.86 4.77 -7.84
CA SER A 106 10.89 4.98 -9.28
C SER A 106 10.15 3.86 -10.03
N GLU A 107 9.28 4.22 -10.95
CA GLU A 107 8.60 3.26 -11.83
C GLU A 107 9.50 2.78 -12.97
N ASP A 108 10.69 3.37 -13.11
CA ASP A 108 11.68 2.89 -14.06
C ASP A 108 12.33 1.58 -13.58
N THR A 109 12.30 1.31 -12.27
CA THR A 109 12.75 0.06 -11.69
C THR A 109 11.58 -0.93 -11.68
N PRO A 110 11.73 -2.13 -12.26
CA PRO A 110 10.65 -3.11 -12.23
C PRO A 110 10.23 -3.47 -10.81
N LEU A 111 8.93 -3.67 -10.62
CA LEU A 111 8.37 -4.09 -9.35
C LEU A 111 8.61 -5.60 -9.19
N THR A 112 9.57 -5.96 -8.35
CA THR A 112 9.94 -7.35 -8.12
C THR A 112 9.66 -7.76 -6.69
N GLN A 113 9.63 -9.06 -6.45
CA GLN A 113 9.48 -9.59 -5.09
C GLN A 113 10.62 -9.09 -4.20
N GLU A 114 11.83 -9.06 -4.71
CA GLU A 114 13.00 -8.59 -3.96
C GLU A 114 12.87 -7.13 -3.56
N LEU A 115 12.39 -6.30 -4.46
CA LEU A 115 12.19 -4.88 -4.18
C LEU A 115 11.16 -4.68 -3.08
N VAL A 116 10.00 -5.31 -3.22
CA VAL A 116 8.92 -5.21 -2.22
C VAL A 116 9.40 -5.76 -0.87
N HIS A 117 10.06 -6.91 -0.88
CA HIS A 117 10.60 -7.52 0.34
C HIS A 117 11.53 -6.57 1.09
N GLN A 118 12.42 -5.90 0.37
CA GLN A 118 13.37 -4.97 0.99
C GLN A 118 12.66 -3.79 1.65
N TYR A 119 11.65 -3.22 0.98
CA TYR A 119 10.87 -2.13 1.57
C TYR A 119 10.11 -2.57 2.82
N VAL A 120 9.54 -3.78 2.79
CA VAL A 120 8.86 -4.34 3.96
C VAL A 120 9.82 -4.50 5.13
N GLU A 121 11.01 -5.05 4.88
CA GLU A 121 12.00 -5.24 5.94
C GLU A 121 12.47 -3.92 6.52
N ASP A 122 12.74 -2.94 5.67
CA ASP A 122 13.13 -1.60 6.13
C ASP A 122 12.02 -0.95 6.96
N SER A 123 10.78 -1.14 6.58
CA SER A 123 9.64 -0.51 7.25
C SER A 123 9.32 -1.11 8.61
N LYS A 124 9.72 -2.36 8.85
CA LYS A 124 9.52 -3.00 10.16
C LYS A 124 10.17 -2.20 11.30
N ASN A 125 11.22 -1.46 10.98
CA ASN A 125 11.94 -0.66 11.97
C ASN A 125 11.26 0.68 12.26
N GLN A 126 10.17 0.99 11.58
CA GLN A 126 9.44 2.24 11.79
C GLN A 126 8.40 2.14 12.91
N ILE A 127 8.12 0.94 13.40
CA ILE A 127 7.28 0.75 14.57
C ILE A 127 8.20 0.78 15.78
N VAL A 128 8.20 1.91 16.49
CA VAL A 128 9.18 2.18 17.54
C VAL A 128 8.46 2.53 18.83
N TYR A 129 8.83 1.85 19.92
CA TYR A 129 8.43 2.29 21.26
C TYR A 129 9.41 3.37 21.70
N VAL A 130 8.99 4.61 21.56
CA VAL A 130 9.87 5.76 21.72
C VAL A 130 10.50 5.82 23.11
N ASN A 131 9.77 5.37 24.16
CA ASN A 131 10.28 5.37 25.53
C ASN A 131 11.54 4.49 25.69
N GLU A 132 11.72 3.50 24.83
CA GLU A 132 12.88 2.62 24.87
C GLU A 132 14.06 3.13 24.04
N VAL A 133 13.81 4.14 23.22
CA VAL A 133 14.86 4.69 22.38
C VAL A 133 15.80 5.52 23.24
N ASN A 134 17.07 5.12 23.25
CA ASN A 134 18.09 5.88 23.91
C ASN A 134 18.52 7.01 22.98
N PHE A 135 17.94 8.19 23.20
CA PHE A 135 18.42 9.41 22.58
C PHE A 135 19.68 9.84 23.35
N ALA A 136 20.78 9.13 23.13
CA ALA A 136 22.06 9.64 23.52
C ALA A 136 22.26 10.93 22.76
N VAL A 137 21.89 12.05 23.39
CA VAL A 137 22.24 13.35 22.86
C VAL A 137 23.76 13.39 22.90
N ASP A 138 24.33 13.24 21.73
CA ASP A 138 25.75 13.47 21.59
C ASP A 138 25.96 14.95 21.92
N GLU A 139 26.93 15.25 22.79
CA GLU A 139 27.22 16.63 23.15
C GLU A 139 27.51 17.49 21.92
N ASP A 140 27.90 16.85 20.83
CA ASP A 140 28.17 17.53 19.56
C ASP A 140 26.92 17.89 18.80
N ASP A 141 25.73 17.36 19.17
CA ASP A 141 24.45 17.63 18.54
C ASP A 141 23.71 18.80 19.15
N GLU A 142 24.26 19.48 20.09
CA GLU A 142 23.65 20.63 20.74
C GLU A 142 23.80 21.90 19.88
#